data_feb71659bb3663c88fb4678f0a6cca74
#
_entry.id   feb71659bb3663c88fb4678f0a6cca74
#
_cell.length_a   1.000
_cell.length_b   1.000
_cell.length_c   1.000
_cell.angle_alpha   90.00
_cell.angle_beta   90.00
_cell.angle_gamma   90.00
#
_symmetry.space_group_name_H-M   'P 1'
#
loop_
_entity.id
_entity.type
_entity.pdbx_description
1 polymer ?
#
loop_
_entity_poly.entity_id
_entity_poly.type
_entity_poly.pdbx_seq_one_letter_code
_entity_poly.pdbx_strand_id
1 'polypeptide(L)'
;MAKLRIKEKLAKLKKVRIKVNFGKREQVAIPPPPPKPVPRGLRVVEKYPLYEPFAHVAIVQNPKTGEYKYILDELQLDPLERSVYNRILEILLAEIESPKEEILDPRKFFAEEAKKIVDKYRISLGWLPDVSWYKILYHAERDLVGFGRIDPFMR
;
A
#
# COMPACT_ATOMS: atom_id res chain seq x y z
N MET A 1 -11.76 -40.97 8.52
CA MET A 1 -11.30 -40.35 9.79
C MET A 1 -10.37 -39.13 9.54
N ALA A 2 -9.38 -39.19 8.70
CA ALA A 2 -8.47 -38.02 8.43
C ALA A 2 -9.19 -36.82 7.81
N LYS A 3 -10.15 -37.00 6.89
CA LYS A 3 -10.93 -35.91 6.26
C LYS A 3 -11.83 -35.13 7.23
N LEU A 4 -12.35 -35.76 8.30
CA LEU A 4 -13.14 -35.05 9.32
C LEU A 4 -12.24 -34.16 10.20
N ARG A 5 -11.07 -34.64 10.60
CA ARG A 5 -10.11 -33.85 11.41
C ARG A 5 -9.59 -32.61 10.67
N ILE A 6 -9.45 -32.70 9.36
CA ILE A 6 -9.05 -31.57 8.52
C ILE A 6 -10.18 -30.51 8.45
N LYS A 7 -11.44 -30.95 8.31
CA LYS A 7 -12.59 -30.04 8.32
C LYS A 7 -12.78 -29.33 9.65
N GLU A 8 -12.57 -30.01 10.79
CA GLU A 8 -12.65 -29.40 12.12
C GLU A 8 -11.50 -28.39 12.37
N LYS A 9 -10.27 -28.72 11.95
CA LYS A 9 -9.14 -27.79 12.01
C LYS A 9 -9.38 -26.59 11.09
N LEU A 10 -9.95 -26.80 9.91
CA LEU A 10 -10.32 -25.72 8.99
C LEU A 10 -11.45 -24.85 9.53
N ALA A 11 -12.42 -25.44 10.29
CA ALA A 11 -13.48 -24.67 10.94
C ALA A 11 -12.96 -23.83 12.12
N LYS A 12 -11.95 -24.31 12.86
CA LYS A 12 -11.30 -23.55 13.95
C LYS A 12 -10.45 -22.41 13.42
N LEU A 13 -9.83 -22.54 12.24
CA LEU A 13 -9.09 -21.48 11.57
C LEU A 13 -10.00 -20.39 10.98
N LYS A 14 -11.29 -20.68 10.73
CA LYS A 14 -12.27 -19.68 10.27
C LYS A 14 -12.58 -18.57 11.28
N LYS A 15 -12.13 -18.68 12.54
CA LYS A 15 -12.39 -17.69 13.60
C LYS A 15 -11.30 -16.65 13.80
N VAL A 16 -10.18 -16.71 13.10
CA VAL A 16 -9.21 -15.62 13.09
C VAL A 16 -9.72 -14.56 12.10
N ARG A 17 -10.72 -13.80 12.53
CA ARG A 17 -11.10 -12.56 11.85
C ARG A 17 -9.96 -11.57 12.07
N ILE A 18 -9.18 -11.36 11.02
CA ILE A 18 -8.31 -10.18 10.96
C ILE A 18 -9.25 -8.99 10.93
N LYS A 19 -9.45 -8.36 12.08
CA LYS A 19 -10.17 -7.09 12.17
C LYS A 19 -9.25 -6.00 11.62
N VAL A 20 -9.09 -5.93 10.31
CA VAL A 20 -8.50 -4.77 9.68
C VAL A 20 -9.58 -3.68 9.66
N ASN A 21 -9.43 -2.71 10.53
CA ASN A 21 -10.38 -1.62 10.69
C ASN A 21 -10.09 -0.57 9.60
N PHE A 22 -10.69 -0.74 8.41
CA PHE A 22 -10.55 0.19 7.29
C PHE A 22 -11.11 1.60 7.57
N GLY A 23 -11.89 1.78 8.64
CA GLY A 23 -12.61 3.03 8.91
C GLY A 23 -11.89 4.03 9.82
N LYS A 24 -10.80 3.66 10.46
CA LYS A 24 -10.09 4.54 11.41
C LYS A 24 -8.60 4.61 11.07
N ARG A 25 -8.25 5.45 10.11
CA ARG A 25 -6.85 5.85 9.87
C ARG A 25 -6.19 6.52 11.09
N GLU A 26 -6.99 6.90 12.08
CA GLU A 26 -6.55 7.70 13.24
C GLU A 26 -5.80 6.91 14.33
N GLN A 27 -5.73 5.58 14.28
CA GLN A 27 -5.17 4.78 15.38
C GLN A 27 -3.83 4.12 15.11
N VAL A 28 -3.34 4.14 13.86
CA VAL A 28 -2.03 3.58 13.51
C VAL A 28 -1.07 4.71 13.19
N ALA A 29 -0.10 4.95 14.06
CA ALA A 29 0.97 5.90 13.78
C ALA A 29 1.91 5.32 12.72
N ILE A 30 1.74 5.76 11.48
CA ILE A 30 2.61 5.38 10.37
C ILE A 30 3.74 6.40 10.33
N PRO A 31 5.00 5.97 10.52
CA PRO A 31 6.14 6.89 10.42
C PRO A 31 6.26 7.43 9.00
N PRO A 32 6.60 8.71 8.83
CA PRO A 32 6.85 9.25 7.50
C PRO A 32 8.06 8.55 6.85
N PRO A 33 8.15 8.55 5.51
CA PRO A 33 9.31 7.98 4.84
C PRO A 33 10.60 8.71 5.24
N PRO A 34 11.72 7.97 5.37
CA PRO A 34 12.99 8.58 5.67
C PRO A 34 13.38 9.53 4.53
N PRO A 35 13.81 10.77 4.84
CA PRO A 35 14.22 11.72 3.82
C PRO A 35 15.46 11.22 3.10
N LYS A 36 15.42 11.23 1.78
CA LYS A 36 16.60 10.96 0.96
C LYS A 36 17.62 12.08 1.10
N PRO A 37 18.90 11.76 1.08
CA PRO A 37 19.94 12.77 1.14
C PRO A 37 19.85 13.72 -0.07
N VAL A 38 19.90 15.01 0.20
CA VAL A 38 19.99 16.01 -0.87
C VAL A 38 21.37 15.94 -1.50
N PRO A 39 21.50 15.82 -2.83
CA PRO A 39 22.81 15.80 -3.49
C PRO A 39 23.61 17.07 -3.19
N ARG A 40 24.92 16.91 -3.06
CA ARG A 40 25.83 18.04 -2.79
C ARG A 40 25.67 19.14 -3.87
N GLY A 41 25.65 20.38 -3.43
CA GLY A 41 25.51 21.54 -4.33
C GLY A 41 24.08 21.92 -4.70
N LEU A 42 23.08 21.16 -4.24
CA LEU A 42 21.67 21.50 -4.37
C LEU A 42 21.13 22.07 -3.06
N ARG A 43 20.21 23.03 -3.16
CA ARG A 43 19.49 23.58 -2.01
C ARG A 43 18.04 23.15 -2.03
N VAL A 44 17.47 22.87 -0.88
CA VAL A 44 16.05 22.62 -0.74
C VAL A 44 15.29 23.94 -0.88
N VAL A 45 14.36 24.00 -1.80
CA VAL A 45 13.49 25.15 -2.02
C VAL A 45 12.18 24.97 -1.26
N GLU A 46 11.60 23.78 -1.36
CA GLU A 46 10.31 23.47 -0.76
C GLU A 46 10.23 22.00 -0.38
N LYS A 47 9.47 21.68 0.68
CA LYS A 47 9.08 20.31 1.04
C LYS A 47 7.60 20.30 1.34
N TYR A 48 6.90 19.33 0.80
CA TYR A 48 5.47 19.14 1.08
C TYR A 48 5.05 17.68 1.01
N PRO A 49 4.00 17.28 1.73
CA PRO A 49 3.42 15.96 1.62
C PRO A 49 2.64 15.84 0.31
N LEU A 50 2.81 14.70 -0.38
CA LEU A 50 1.98 14.34 -1.52
C LEU A 50 0.82 13.43 -1.10
N TYR A 51 1.12 12.47 -0.27
CA TYR A 51 0.16 11.48 0.23
C TYR A 51 0.57 11.08 1.65
N GLU A 52 0.07 11.80 2.62
CA GLU A 52 0.40 11.52 4.03
C GLU A 52 -0.14 10.18 4.51
N PRO A 53 0.65 9.45 5.28
CA PRO A 53 2.06 9.66 5.64
C PRO A 53 3.04 8.97 4.68
N PHE A 54 2.60 8.49 3.51
CA PHE A 54 3.33 7.54 2.67
C PHE A 54 4.32 8.18 1.71
N ALA A 55 4.08 9.41 1.27
CA ALA A 55 4.92 10.06 0.29
C ALA A 55 5.07 11.57 0.54
N HIS A 56 6.30 12.04 0.45
CA HIS A 56 6.67 13.45 0.54
C HIS A 56 7.57 13.82 -0.64
N VAL A 57 7.54 15.08 -1.01
CA VAL A 57 8.43 15.63 -2.05
C VAL A 57 9.32 16.74 -1.48
N ALA A 58 10.57 16.72 -1.88
CA ALA A 58 11.48 17.86 -1.76
C ALA A 58 11.78 18.40 -3.14
N ILE A 59 11.51 19.69 -3.36
CA ILE A 59 11.97 20.42 -4.53
C ILE A 59 13.34 20.99 -4.21
N VAL A 60 14.32 20.62 -4.99
CA VAL A 60 15.70 21.13 -4.86
C VAL A 60 16.10 21.88 -6.10
N GLN A 61 16.95 22.88 -5.94
CA GLN A 61 17.48 23.71 -7.02
C GLN A 61 18.98 23.67 -7.05
N ASN A 62 19.54 23.60 -8.24
CA ASN A 62 20.95 23.88 -8.47
C ASN A 62 21.14 25.39 -8.55
N PRO A 63 21.79 26.05 -7.57
CA PRO A 63 21.95 27.50 -7.57
C PRO A 63 22.87 28.03 -8.69
N LYS A 64 23.67 27.14 -9.32
CA LYS A 64 24.55 27.49 -10.43
C LYS A 64 23.89 27.50 -11.78
N THR A 65 22.99 26.49 -12.00
CA THR A 65 22.30 26.31 -13.30
C THR A 65 20.85 26.81 -13.27
N GLY A 66 20.28 27.00 -12.08
CA GLY A 66 18.87 27.32 -11.91
C GLY A 66 17.92 26.14 -12.07
N GLU A 67 18.43 24.94 -12.39
CA GLU A 67 17.61 23.74 -12.62
C GLU A 67 16.97 23.25 -11.34
N TYR A 68 15.71 22.81 -11.45
CA TYR A 68 14.96 22.18 -10.37
C TYR A 68 14.92 20.68 -10.53
N LYS A 69 14.95 19.98 -9.39
CA LYS A 69 14.75 18.52 -9.32
C LYS A 69 13.75 18.17 -8.23
N TYR A 70 12.98 17.12 -8.47
CA TYR A 70 12.09 16.53 -7.50
C TYR A 70 12.75 15.32 -6.84
N ILE A 71 12.75 15.31 -5.52
CA ILE A 71 13.18 14.14 -4.73
C ILE A 71 11.93 13.60 -4.05
N LEU A 72 11.52 12.40 -4.44
CA LEU A 72 10.40 11.70 -3.84
C LEU A 72 10.90 10.80 -2.71
N ASP A 73 10.39 11.06 -1.51
CA ASP A 73 10.53 10.21 -0.34
C ASP A 73 9.24 9.41 -0.18
N GLU A 74 9.30 8.11 -0.42
CA GLU A 74 8.16 7.20 -0.39
C GLU A 74 8.46 6.02 0.52
N LEU A 75 7.47 5.63 1.36
CA LEU A 75 7.58 4.43 2.17
C LEU A 75 7.69 3.19 1.29
N GLN A 76 8.78 2.45 1.47
CA GLN A 76 9.03 1.23 0.71
C GLN A 76 8.49 0.01 1.43
N LEU A 77 8.09 -0.99 0.67
CA LEU A 77 7.77 -2.31 1.19
C LEU A 77 9.05 -3.06 1.53
N ASP A 78 9.09 -3.67 2.71
CA ASP A 78 10.13 -4.64 3.03
C ASP A 78 9.95 -5.96 2.23
N PRO A 79 10.92 -6.91 2.24
CA PRO A 79 10.81 -8.14 1.47
C PRO A 79 9.58 -8.98 1.79
N LEU A 80 9.15 -9.02 3.05
CA LEU A 80 7.96 -9.76 3.49
C LEU A 80 6.68 -9.07 3.05
N GLU A 81 6.58 -7.78 3.26
CA GLU A 81 5.47 -6.95 2.78
C GLU A 81 5.32 -7.04 1.27
N ARG A 82 6.44 -7.04 0.55
CA ARG A 82 6.45 -7.19 -0.91
C ARG A 82 5.98 -8.56 -1.36
N SER A 83 6.33 -9.61 -0.65
CA SER A 83 5.84 -10.97 -0.94
C SER A 83 4.31 -11.05 -0.81
N VAL A 84 3.76 -10.50 0.27
CA VAL A 84 2.31 -10.44 0.50
C VAL A 84 1.64 -9.56 -0.56
N TYR A 85 2.21 -8.40 -0.86
CA TYR A 85 1.72 -7.50 -1.89
C TYR A 85 1.63 -8.18 -3.26
N ASN A 86 2.71 -8.84 -3.70
CA ASN A 86 2.74 -9.54 -4.99
C ASN A 86 1.70 -10.65 -5.04
N ARG A 87 1.50 -11.38 -3.95
CA ARG A 87 0.48 -12.42 -3.86
C ARG A 87 -0.94 -11.87 -3.98
N ILE A 88 -1.25 -10.79 -3.28
CA ILE A 88 -2.55 -10.12 -3.36
C ILE A 88 -2.76 -9.60 -4.79
N LEU A 89 -1.77 -8.96 -5.38
CA LEU A 89 -1.85 -8.38 -6.71
C LEU A 89 -2.08 -9.46 -7.79
N GLU A 90 -1.34 -10.57 -7.70
CA GLU A 90 -1.47 -11.70 -8.63
C GLU A 90 -2.89 -12.27 -8.62
N ILE A 91 -3.43 -12.52 -7.43
CA ILE A 91 -4.78 -13.06 -7.28
C ILE A 91 -5.83 -12.04 -7.73
N LEU A 92 -5.65 -10.77 -7.36
CA LEU A 92 -6.58 -9.72 -7.73
C LEU A 92 -6.70 -9.57 -9.25
N LEU A 93 -5.56 -9.54 -9.96
CA LEU A 93 -5.55 -9.42 -11.41
C LEU A 93 -6.16 -10.65 -12.11
N ALA A 94 -6.07 -11.82 -11.49
CA ALA A 94 -6.66 -13.04 -12.02
C ALA A 94 -8.17 -13.16 -11.77
N GLU A 95 -8.66 -12.62 -10.66
CA GLU A 95 -10.04 -12.87 -10.17
C GLU A 95 -10.95 -11.64 -10.21
N ILE A 96 -10.40 -10.44 -10.47
CA ILE A 96 -11.23 -9.24 -10.50
C ILE A 96 -12.20 -9.32 -11.68
N GLU A 97 -13.47 -9.32 -11.37
CA GLU A 97 -14.52 -9.24 -12.38
C GLU A 97 -14.79 -7.78 -12.73
N SER A 98 -15.07 -7.54 -14.01
CA SER A 98 -15.50 -6.20 -14.43
C SER A 98 -16.78 -5.82 -13.67
N PRO A 99 -16.80 -4.72 -12.96
CA PRO A 99 -18.00 -4.29 -12.25
C PRO A 99 -19.14 -4.04 -13.26
N LYS A 100 -20.33 -4.45 -12.87
CA LYS A 100 -21.55 -4.25 -13.68
C LYS A 100 -22.05 -2.80 -13.62
N GLU A 101 -21.60 -2.06 -12.60
CA GLU A 101 -21.99 -0.68 -12.34
C GLU A 101 -20.74 0.20 -12.36
N GLU A 102 -20.94 1.49 -12.59
CA GLU A 102 -19.87 2.47 -12.54
C GLU A 102 -19.24 2.53 -11.14
N ILE A 103 -17.92 2.42 -11.08
CA ILE A 103 -17.18 2.51 -9.81
C ILE A 103 -17.03 3.99 -9.47
N LEU A 104 -17.81 4.44 -8.49
CA LEU A 104 -17.76 5.82 -8.00
C LEU A 104 -16.48 6.13 -7.21
N ASP A 105 -15.97 5.16 -6.46
CA ASP A 105 -14.73 5.28 -5.69
C ASP A 105 -13.82 4.05 -5.97
N PRO A 106 -12.93 4.15 -6.95
CA PRO A 106 -12.03 3.05 -7.31
C PRO A 106 -11.11 2.60 -6.15
N ARG A 107 -10.72 3.53 -5.28
CA ARG A 107 -9.83 3.23 -4.14
C ARG A 107 -10.52 2.38 -3.10
N LYS A 108 -11.75 2.77 -2.75
CA LYS A 108 -12.56 2.02 -1.80
C LYS A 108 -12.90 0.64 -2.34
N PHE A 109 -13.32 0.56 -3.60
CA PHE A 109 -13.60 -0.70 -4.29
C PHE A 109 -12.38 -1.63 -4.24
N PHE A 110 -11.21 -1.11 -4.60
CA PHE A 110 -9.97 -1.88 -4.59
C PHE A 110 -9.63 -2.39 -3.18
N ALA A 111 -9.73 -1.56 -2.15
CA ALA A 111 -9.44 -1.96 -0.77
C ALA A 111 -10.39 -3.07 -0.29
N GLU A 112 -11.65 -3.03 -0.67
CA GLU A 112 -12.65 -4.06 -0.37
C GLU A 112 -12.33 -5.39 -1.09
N GLU A 113 -11.95 -5.34 -2.36
CA GLU A 113 -11.56 -6.54 -3.13
C GLU A 113 -10.26 -7.15 -2.59
N ALA A 114 -9.26 -6.36 -2.26
CA ALA A 114 -8.03 -6.83 -1.63
C ALA A 114 -8.32 -7.51 -0.28
N LYS A 115 -9.24 -6.98 0.51
CA LYS A 115 -9.67 -7.60 1.76
C LYS A 115 -10.36 -8.94 1.53
N LYS A 116 -11.26 -9.03 0.56
CA LYS A 116 -11.94 -10.29 0.20
C LYS A 116 -10.92 -11.37 -0.18
N ILE A 117 -9.87 -11.00 -0.93
CA ILE A 117 -8.79 -11.91 -1.32
C ILE A 117 -8.02 -12.40 -0.09
N VAL A 118 -7.62 -11.49 0.79
CA VAL A 118 -6.92 -11.83 2.03
C VAL A 118 -7.74 -12.82 2.86
N ASP A 119 -9.04 -12.59 2.99
CA ASP A 119 -9.94 -13.45 3.74
C ASP A 119 -10.18 -14.80 3.04
N LYS A 120 -10.40 -14.79 1.73
CA LYS A 120 -10.67 -15.98 0.91
C LYS A 120 -9.49 -16.94 0.86
N TYR A 121 -8.31 -16.42 0.59
CA TYR A 121 -7.08 -17.19 0.47
C TYR A 121 -6.31 -17.33 1.78
N ARG A 122 -6.83 -16.74 2.87
CA ARG A 122 -6.23 -16.78 4.20
C ARG A 122 -4.77 -16.34 4.19
N ILE A 123 -4.50 -15.28 3.45
CA ILE A 123 -3.17 -14.67 3.41
C ILE A 123 -2.86 -14.19 4.82
N SER A 124 -1.81 -14.76 5.42
CA SER A 124 -1.46 -14.45 6.79
C SER A 124 -0.79 -13.07 6.87
N LEU A 125 -1.52 -12.13 7.49
CA LEU A 125 -0.99 -10.82 7.90
C LEU A 125 -0.74 -10.78 9.42
N GLY A 126 -0.98 -11.90 10.12
CA GLY A 126 -0.96 -11.94 11.58
C GLY A 126 0.40 -11.72 12.23
N TRP A 127 1.47 -11.80 11.47
CA TRP A 127 2.84 -11.54 11.89
C TRP A 127 3.40 -10.22 11.35
N LEU A 128 2.64 -9.54 10.47
CA LEU A 128 2.99 -8.22 9.98
C LEU A 128 2.43 -7.15 10.93
N PRO A 129 3.17 -6.07 11.20
CA PRO A 129 2.62 -4.89 11.87
C PRO A 129 1.42 -4.32 11.11
N ASP A 130 0.47 -3.69 11.81
CA ASP A 130 -0.69 -3.02 11.17
C ASP A 130 -0.27 -1.98 10.11
N VAL A 131 0.85 -1.31 10.36
CA VAL A 131 1.49 -0.38 9.42
C VAL A 131 1.77 -1.01 8.07
N SER A 132 2.17 -2.29 8.04
CA SER A 132 2.48 -3.01 6.80
C SER A 132 1.27 -3.16 5.89
N TRP A 133 0.09 -3.38 6.47
CA TRP A 133 -1.15 -3.45 5.70
C TRP A 133 -1.45 -2.13 4.97
N TYR A 134 -1.30 -1.00 5.66
CA TYR A 134 -1.52 0.31 5.05
C TYR A 134 -0.49 0.62 3.96
N LYS A 135 0.76 0.21 4.15
CA LYS A 135 1.81 0.31 3.13
C LYS A 135 1.46 -0.51 1.88
N ILE A 136 1.02 -1.76 2.07
CA ILE A 136 0.60 -2.65 0.99
C ILE A 136 -0.58 -2.04 0.23
N LEU A 137 -1.59 -1.54 0.92
CA LEU A 137 -2.73 -0.88 0.29
C LEU A 137 -2.33 0.37 -0.49
N TYR A 138 -1.45 1.18 0.07
CA TYR A 138 -0.95 2.37 -0.62
C TYR A 138 -0.26 2.02 -1.94
N HIS A 139 0.66 1.06 -1.91
CA HIS A 139 1.37 0.64 -3.13
C HIS A 139 0.44 0.02 -4.17
N ALA A 140 -0.49 -0.80 -3.73
CA ALA A 140 -1.44 -1.44 -4.61
C ALA A 140 -2.41 -0.43 -5.24
N GLU A 141 -2.91 0.52 -4.47
CA GLU A 141 -3.75 1.62 -4.97
C GLU A 141 -2.99 2.47 -5.99
N ARG A 142 -1.74 2.83 -5.68
CA ARG A 142 -0.88 3.56 -6.59
C ARG A 142 -0.68 2.84 -7.93
N ASP A 143 -0.44 1.53 -7.88
CA ASP A 143 -0.07 0.74 -9.05
C ASP A 143 -1.28 0.32 -9.89
N LEU A 144 -2.45 0.13 -9.29
CA LEU A 144 -3.65 -0.35 -9.99
C LEU A 144 -4.66 0.74 -10.32
N VAL A 145 -4.83 1.70 -9.44
CA VAL A 145 -5.83 2.78 -9.59
C VAL A 145 -5.17 4.07 -10.06
N GLY A 146 -3.95 4.33 -9.61
CA GLY A 146 -3.15 5.48 -9.98
C GLY A 146 -2.30 5.25 -11.22
N PHE A 147 -1.29 6.09 -11.38
CA PHE A 147 -0.34 6.07 -12.50
C PHE A 147 0.92 5.24 -12.21
N GLY A 148 0.86 4.30 -11.27
CA GLY A 148 2.00 3.49 -10.87
C GLY A 148 3.10 4.34 -10.23
N ARG A 149 4.35 4.09 -10.61
CA ARG A 149 5.51 4.78 -10.02
C ARG A 149 5.55 6.29 -10.26
N ILE A 150 4.84 6.77 -11.28
CA ILE A 150 4.77 8.20 -11.58
C ILE A 150 3.57 8.89 -10.91
N ASP A 151 2.68 8.13 -10.28
CA ASP A 151 1.49 8.68 -9.61
C ASP A 151 1.80 9.84 -8.66
N PRO A 152 2.85 9.79 -7.82
CA PRO A 152 3.20 10.89 -6.93
C PRO A 152 3.56 12.20 -7.66
N PHE A 153 3.95 12.14 -8.92
CA PHE A 153 4.29 13.33 -9.73
C PHE A 153 3.10 13.87 -10.52
N MET A 154 1.97 13.14 -10.53
CA MET A 154 0.75 13.50 -11.25
C MET A 154 -0.29 14.16 -10.35
N ARG A 155 -0.01 14.31 -9.05
CA ARG A 155 -0.92 14.88 -8.03
C ARG A 155 -0.61 16.32 -7.70
#